data_6ca71b70c1ddfe1adbbf320efd10c1f2
#
_entry.id   6ca71b70c1ddfe1adbbf320efd10c1f2
#
_cell.length_a   1.000
_cell.length_b   1.000
_cell.length_c   1.000
_cell.angle_alpha   90.00
_cell.angle_beta   90.00
_cell.angle_gamma   90.00
#
_symmetry.space_group_name_H-M   'P 1'
#
loop_
_entity.id
_entity.type
_entity.pdbx_description
1 polymer ?
#
loop_
_entity_poly.entity_id
_entity_poly.type
_entity_poly.pdbx_seq_one_letter_code
_entity_poly.pdbx_strand_id
1 'polypeptide(L)'
;KEDHMAIKRLLKSALNVKGVKIEKIEYCKETKEISIKVSLLKGHINRCPVCGKKCSGYDITTKERRWRTLDIGGNKTFIVCEVRRVECSKHGIHTEKVPWARHHSNFEKRFEEMTAWTALRFTKTDVAALMRIAWNTVGEIISRIHDDLEPDISVRYQNLRRIGIDETSYRKGHKYITVVTDHDTGQLIWAEVGHDYET
;
A
#
# COMPACT_ATOMS: atom_id res chain seq x y z
N LYS A 1 -2.77 1.37 35.92
CA LYS A 1 -1.51 1.01 35.15
C LYS A 1 -1.65 -0.32 34.43
N GLU A 2 -2.30 -1.34 35.01
CA GLU A 2 -2.53 -2.67 34.40
C GLU A 2 -3.43 -2.58 33.18
N ASP A 3 -4.55 -1.88 33.24
CA ASP A 3 -5.49 -1.71 32.12
C ASP A 3 -4.83 -1.08 30.88
N HIS A 4 -3.95 -0.09 31.09
CA HIS A 4 -3.25 0.56 30.00
C HIS A 4 -2.25 -0.37 29.30
N MET A 5 -1.67 -1.29 30.03
CA MET A 5 -0.73 -2.30 29.50
C MET A 5 -1.49 -3.40 28.74
N ALA A 6 -2.68 -3.80 29.24
CA ALA A 6 -3.55 -4.76 28.57
C ALA A 6 -4.07 -4.23 27.23
N ILE A 7 -4.54 -2.97 27.17
CA ILE A 7 -4.98 -2.31 25.93
C ILE A 7 -3.85 -2.25 24.89
N LYS A 8 -2.61 -1.90 25.28
CA LYS A 8 -1.48 -1.88 24.36
C LYS A 8 -1.15 -3.26 23.80
N ARG A 9 -1.23 -4.33 24.62
CA ARG A 9 -1.04 -5.71 24.17
C ARG A 9 -2.12 -6.13 23.19
N LEU A 10 -3.39 -5.86 23.50
CA LEU A 10 -4.53 -6.16 22.63
C LEU A 10 -4.37 -5.46 21.27
N LEU A 11 -4.12 -4.16 21.26
CA LEU A 11 -3.94 -3.39 20.03
C LEU A 11 -2.71 -3.85 19.23
N LYS A 12 -1.61 -4.22 19.89
CA LYS A 12 -0.45 -4.78 19.20
C LYS A 12 -0.79 -6.08 18.47
N SER A 13 -1.58 -6.95 19.11
CA SER A 13 -2.06 -8.19 18.50
C SER A 13 -3.07 -7.93 17.37
N ALA A 14 -4.02 -7.03 17.58
CA ALA A 14 -5.06 -6.69 16.60
C ALA A 14 -4.48 -6.01 15.35
N LEU A 15 -3.56 -5.07 15.52
CA LEU A 15 -2.84 -4.43 14.40
C LEU A 15 -1.88 -5.39 13.70
N ASN A 16 -1.44 -6.47 14.39
CA ASN A 16 -0.47 -7.43 13.90
C ASN A 16 0.80 -6.78 13.28
N VAL A 17 1.19 -5.63 13.78
CA VAL A 17 2.39 -4.91 13.33
C VAL A 17 3.59 -5.43 14.12
N LYS A 18 4.49 -6.12 13.41
CA LYS A 18 5.75 -6.63 13.98
C LYS A 18 6.83 -5.54 14.01
N GLY A 19 7.79 -5.66 14.92
CA GLY A 19 8.97 -4.79 14.98
C GLY A 19 8.71 -3.40 15.58
N VAL A 20 7.62 -3.23 16.33
CA VAL A 20 7.26 -1.97 16.98
C VAL A 20 6.92 -2.13 18.47
N LYS A 21 7.06 -1.03 19.19
CA LYS A 21 6.54 -0.84 20.54
C LYS A 21 5.48 0.25 20.49
N ILE A 22 4.30 0.04 21.09
CA ILE A 22 3.26 1.06 21.23
C ILE A 22 3.64 1.97 22.40
N GLU A 23 3.83 3.24 22.10
CA GLU A 23 4.17 4.26 23.10
C GLU A 23 2.92 4.90 23.67
N LYS A 24 2.04 5.40 22.82
CA LYS A 24 0.83 6.14 23.21
C LYS A 24 -0.34 5.84 22.28
N ILE A 25 -1.55 5.94 22.80
CA ILE A 25 -2.80 5.84 22.06
C ILE A 25 -3.62 7.09 22.41
N GLU A 26 -4.07 7.80 21.39
CA GLU A 26 -4.83 9.03 21.52
C GLU A 26 -6.12 8.93 20.70
N TYR A 27 -7.20 9.45 21.26
CA TYR A 27 -8.48 9.57 20.57
C TYR A 27 -8.89 11.04 20.54
N CYS A 28 -9.10 11.56 19.34
CA CYS A 28 -9.65 12.90 19.12
C CYS A 28 -11.15 12.79 18.87
N LYS A 29 -11.96 13.35 19.76
CA LYS A 29 -13.44 13.30 19.67
C LYS A 29 -13.97 14.15 18.53
N GLU A 30 -13.33 15.28 18.25
CA GLU A 30 -13.72 16.25 17.22
C GLU A 30 -13.58 15.67 15.81
N THR A 31 -12.46 15.02 15.53
CA THR A 31 -12.17 14.43 14.23
C THR A 31 -12.58 12.96 14.10
N LYS A 32 -12.95 12.33 15.23
CA LYS A 32 -13.19 10.88 15.34
C LYS A 32 -12.00 10.08 14.81
N GLU A 33 -10.80 10.46 15.25
CA GLU A 33 -9.57 9.81 14.85
C GLU A 33 -8.88 9.14 16.04
N ILE A 34 -8.31 7.95 15.79
CA ILE A 34 -7.44 7.23 16.72
C ILE A 34 -6.02 7.33 16.19
N SER A 35 -5.09 7.82 17.01
CA SER A 35 -3.66 7.87 16.70
C SER A 35 -2.90 6.91 17.62
N ILE A 36 -2.18 5.96 17.04
CA ILE A 36 -1.40 4.96 17.74
C ILE A 36 0.08 5.30 17.50
N LYS A 37 0.69 5.99 18.46
CA LYS A 37 2.12 6.34 18.40
C LYS A 37 2.96 5.12 18.72
N VAL A 38 3.86 4.79 17.79
CA VAL A 38 4.76 3.64 17.89
C VAL A 38 6.22 4.07 17.73
N SER A 39 7.14 3.26 18.26
CA SER A 39 8.57 3.34 17.98
C SER A 39 9.07 2.05 17.35
N LEU A 40 10.06 2.15 16.46
CA LEU A 40 10.71 0.99 15.86
C LEU A 40 11.62 0.29 16.87
N LEU A 41 11.57 -1.04 16.92
CA LEU A 41 12.52 -1.83 17.70
C LEU A 41 13.90 -1.82 17.01
N LYS A 42 14.98 -1.97 17.83
CA LYS A 42 16.39 -1.88 17.37
C LYS A 42 16.71 -2.66 16.09
N GLY A 43 16.08 -3.81 15.86
CA GLY A 43 16.26 -4.62 14.65
C GLY A 43 15.66 -4.02 13.36
N HIS A 44 14.79 -3.05 13.49
CA HIS A 44 14.06 -2.42 12.36
C HIS A 44 14.50 -1.00 12.04
N ILE A 45 15.33 -0.39 12.89
CA ILE A 45 15.83 0.98 12.72
C ILE A 45 16.92 1.02 11.64
N ASN A 46 16.98 2.13 10.90
CA ASN A 46 18.01 2.42 9.90
C ASN A 46 18.07 1.38 8.76
N ARG A 47 16.95 0.95 8.25
CA ARG A 47 16.90 0.03 7.10
C ARG A 47 16.49 0.74 5.82
N CYS A 48 17.18 0.43 4.73
CA CYS A 48 16.81 0.88 3.40
C CYS A 48 15.43 0.33 3.03
N PRO A 49 14.49 1.18 2.53
CA PRO A 49 13.16 0.72 2.15
C PRO A 49 13.16 -0.21 0.92
N VAL A 50 14.17 -0.10 0.06
CA VAL A 50 14.29 -0.87 -1.18
C VAL A 50 14.91 -2.24 -0.92
N CYS A 51 16.16 -2.30 -0.41
CA CYS A 51 16.86 -3.58 -0.23
C CYS A 51 16.79 -4.16 1.19
N GLY A 52 16.21 -3.46 2.15
CA GLY A 52 16.09 -3.90 3.54
C GLY A 52 17.40 -3.93 4.34
N LYS A 53 18.55 -3.63 3.72
CA LYS A 53 19.86 -3.62 4.41
C LYS A 53 19.92 -2.49 5.44
N LYS A 54 20.67 -2.73 6.50
CA LYS A 54 20.99 -1.70 7.50
C LYS A 54 21.91 -0.66 6.88
N CYS A 55 21.60 0.61 7.14
CA CYS A 55 22.30 1.78 6.58
C CYS A 55 22.74 2.72 7.72
N SER A 56 23.58 3.70 7.40
CA SER A 56 23.83 4.85 8.27
C SER A 56 22.62 5.78 8.30
N GLY A 57 22.41 6.45 9.44
CA GLY A 57 21.45 7.57 9.49
C GLY A 57 22.01 8.75 8.69
N TYR A 58 21.16 9.37 7.88
CA TYR A 58 21.52 10.57 7.14
C TYR A 58 21.21 11.83 7.96
N ASP A 59 20.03 11.90 8.55
CA ASP A 59 19.62 13.02 9.40
C ASP A 59 19.84 12.71 10.87
N ILE A 60 20.22 13.75 11.63
CA ILE A 60 20.29 13.71 13.10
C ILE A 60 18.87 13.74 13.68
N THR A 61 17.95 14.46 13.03
CA THR A 61 16.57 14.64 13.49
C THR A 61 15.62 13.63 12.85
N THR A 62 14.61 13.23 13.61
CA THR A 62 13.49 12.42 13.13
C THR A 62 12.35 13.32 12.70
N LYS A 63 11.52 12.83 11.78
CA LYS A 63 10.28 13.48 11.36
C LYS A 63 9.10 12.57 11.68
N GLU A 64 8.09 13.11 12.36
CA GLU A 64 6.85 12.39 12.61
C GLU A 64 6.09 12.21 11.30
N ARG A 65 5.67 10.98 11.03
CA ARG A 65 4.80 10.60 9.90
C ARG A 65 3.64 9.77 10.40
N ARG A 66 2.53 9.83 9.64
CA ARG A 66 1.32 9.05 9.94
C ARG A 66 0.92 8.19 8.76
N TRP A 67 0.44 6.99 9.03
CA TRP A 67 -0.07 6.02 8.06
C TRP A 67 -1.48 5.62 8.45
N ARG A 68 -2.39 5.75 7.48
CA ARG A 68 -3.76 5.28 7.65
C ARG A 68 -3.79 3.76 7.73
N THR A 69 -4.43 3.22 8.77
CA THR A 69 -4.76 1.79 8.89
C THR A 69 -6.27 1.58 8.85
N LEU A 70 -6.72 0.34 8.92
CA LEU A 70 -8.14 0.02 8.97
C LEU A 70 -8.80 0.68 10.19
N ASP A 71 -10.05 1.08 10.01
CA ASP A 71 -10.80 1.79 11.03
C ASP A 71 -11.11 0.91 12.24
N ILE A 72 -11.05 1.49 13.42
CA ILE A 72 -11.46 0.85 14.67
C ILE A 72 -12.77 1.46 15.12
N GLY A 73 -13.86 0.65 15.16
CA GLY A 73 -15.16 1.12 15.58
C GLY A 73 -15.70 2.29 14.74
N GLY A 74 -15.39 2.33 13.45
CA GLY A 74 -15.80 3.41 12.54
C GLY A 74 -14.95 4.69 12.64
N ASN A 75 -13.97 4.75 13.55
CA ASN A 75 -13.04 5.87 13.67
C ASN A 75 -11.84 5.69 12.75
N LYS A 76 -11.46 6.78 12.06
CA LYS A 76 -10.22 6.77 11.26
C LYS A 76 -9.04 6.49 12.17
N THR A 77 -8.26 5.46 11.84
CA THR A 77 -7.14 5.03 12.68
C THR A 77 -5.82 5.23 11.94
N PHE A 78 -4.82 5.72 12.68
CA PHE A 78 -3.50 6.01 12.14
C PHE A 78 -2.40 5.41 13.02
N ILE A 79 -1.39 4.84 12.38
CA ILE A 79 -0.12 4.54 13.00
C ILE A 79 0.76 5.79 12.84
N VAL A 80 1.32 6.27 13.96
CA VAL A 80 2.18 7.45 13.99
C VAL A 80 3.56 7.04 14.48
N CYS A 81 4.59 7.40 13.73
CA CYS A 81 5.97 7.05 14.08
C CYS A 81 6.93 8.16 13.66
N GLU A 82 7.92 8.40 14.49
CA GLU A 82 9.06 9.23 14.13
C GLU A 82 10.04 8.40 13.29
N VAL A 83 10.33 8.86 12.10
CA VAL A 83 11.24 8.22 11.14
C VAL A 83 12.32 9.19 10.71
N ARG A 84 13.48 8.66 10.31
CA ARG A 84 14.61 9.43 9.79
C ARG A 84 14.92 9.08 8.36
N ARG A 85 15.76 9.86 7.70
CA ARG A 85 16.37 9.46 6.43
C ARG A 85 17.61 8.62 6.69
N VAL A 86 17.84 7.66 5.81
CA VAL A 86 19.01 6.77 5.83
C VAL A 86 19.72 6.85 4.48
N GLU A 87 21.04 6.66 4.50
CA GLU A 87 21.86 6.65 3.31
C GLU A 87 22.24 5.20 2.96
N CYS A 88 21.72 4.73 1.83
CA CYS A 88 22.06 3.41 1.30
C CYS A 88 23.09 3.55 0.18
N SER A 89 24.18 2.80 0.26
CA SER A 89 25.24 2.81 -0.75
C SER A 89 24.78 2.42 -2.17
N LYS A 90 23.66 1.68 -2.28
CA LYS A 90 23.09 1.25 -3.58
C LYS A 90 21.92 2.11 -4.05
N HIS A 91 21.13 2.67 -3.14
CA HIS A 91 19.84 3.30 -3.48
C HIS A 91 19.79 4.78 -3.10
N GLY A 92 20.87 5.33 -2.51
CA GLY A 92 20.89 6.73 -2.08
C GLY A 92 20.09 7.01 -0.81
N ILE A 93 19.63 8.25 -0.66
CA ILE A 93 18.97 8.75 0.54
C ILE A 93 17.46 8.52 0.46
N HIS A 94 16.94 7.80 1.45
CA HIS A 94 15.51 7.51 1.57
C HIS A 94 15.04 7.64 3.03
N THR A 95 13.72 7.80 3.22
CA THR A 95 13.13 7.55 4.55
C THR A 95 13.30 6.07 4.90
N GLU A 96 13.70 5.77 6.14
CA GLU A 96 13.91 4.40 6.60
C GLU A 96 12.67 3.52 6.43
N LYS A 97 12.90 2.23 6.24
CA LYS A 97 11.85 1.22 6.08
C LYS A 97 11.03 1.09 7.34
N VAL A 98 9.71 1.18 7.21
CA VAL A 98 8.77 0.80 8.27
C VAL A 98 8.14 -0.55 7.92
N PRO A 99 7.93 -1.47 8.90
CA PRO A 99 7.46 -2.82 8.60
C PRO A 99 5.99 -2.89 8.16
N TRP A 100 5.18 -1.89 8.52
CA TRP A 100 3.73 -1.88 8.26
C TRP A 100 3.32 -1.23 6.94
N ALA A 101 4.19 -0.49 6.25
CA ALA A 101 3.84 0.23 5.04
C ALA A 101 4.79 -0.08 3.87
N ARG A 102 4.28 0.07 2.66
CA ARG A 102 5.06 0.04 1.43
C ARG A 102 5.87 1.33 1.28
N HIS A 103 6.94 1.26 0.52
CA HIS A 103 7.73 2.45 0.21
C HIS A 103 6.85 3.50 -0.49
N HIS A 104 7.02 4.75 -0.13
CA HIS A 104 6.21 5.89 -0.60
C HIS A 104 4.71 5.84 -0.25
N SER A 105 4.22 4.85 0.48
CA SER A 105 2.84 4.81 0.93
C SER A 105 2.61 5.62 2.23
N ASN A 106 1.42 6.21 2.34
CA ASN A 106 0.87 6.78 3.57
C ASN A 106 -0.19 5.86 4.18
N PHE A 107 -0.25 4.61 3.73
CA PHE A 107 -1.22 3.61 4.15
C PHE A 107 -0.50 2.38 4.72
N GLU A 108 -1.13 1.75 5.69
CA GLU A 108 -0.72 0.46 6.20
C GLU A 108 -1.07 -0.63 5.17
N LYS A 109 -0.25 -1.68 5.08
CA LYS A 109 -0.35 -2.72 4.04
C LYS A 109 -1.74 -3.36 3.95
N ARG A 110 -2.36 -3.67 5.09
CA ARG A 110 -3.71 -4.27 5.12
C ARG A 110 -4.79 -3.31 4.66
N PHE A 111 -4.63 -2.02 4.93
CA PHE A 111 -5.52 -1.01 4.39
C PHE A 111 -5.46 -1.00 2.86
N GLU A 112 -4.26 -1.04 2.28
CA GLU A 112 -4.08 -1.13 0.83
C GLU A 112 -4.61 -2.45 0.26
N GLU A 113 -4.32 -3.58 0.90
CA GLU A 113 -4.81 -4.90 0.49
C GLU A 113 -6.35 -4.98 0.52
N MET A 114 -6.98 -4.45 1.56
CA MET A 114 -8.44 -4.36 1.64
C MET A 114 -9.01 -3.45 0.54
N THR A 115 -8.36 -2.33 0.28
CA THR A 115 -8.75 -1.40 -0.80
C THR A 115 -8.68 -2.08 -2.16
N ALA A 116 -7.58 -2.76 -2.47
CA ALA A 116 -7.40 -3.47 -3.74
C ALA A 116 -8.40 -4.64 -3.87
N TRP A 117 -8.60 -5.41 -2.80
CA TRP A 117 -9.56 -6.51 -2.79
C TRP A 117 -11.01 -6.05 -3.03
N THR A 118 -11.41 -4.95 -2.42
CA THR A 118 -12.74 -4.37 -2.65
C THR A 118 -12.88 -3.84 -4.08
N ALA A 119 -11.82 -3.28 -4.66
CA ALA A 119 -11.83 -2.79 -6.05
C ALA A 119 -12.03 -3.89 -7.11
N LEU A 120 -11.83 -5.16 -6.77
CA LEU A 120 -12.18 -6.28 -7.65
C LEU A 120 -13.69 -6.52 -7.77
N ARG A 121 -14.51 -5.93 -6.90
CA ARG A 121 -15.96 -6.23 -6.78
C ARG A 121 -16.85 -4.99 -6.86
N PHE A 122 -16.31 -3.83 -6.56
CA PHE A 122 -17.05 -2.57 -6.48
C PHE A 122 -16.42 -1.53 -7.42
N THR A 123 -17.22 -0.54 -7.77
CA THR A 123 -16.70 0.58 -8.57
C THR A 123 -15.65 1.37 -7.78
N LYS A 124 -14.74 2.01 -8.48
CA LYS A 124 -13.71 2.85 -7.85
C LYS A 124 -14.31 3.97 -6.97
N THR A 125 -15.49 4.47 -7.35
CA THR A 125 -16.24 5.47 -6.58
C THR A 125 -16.75 4.89 -5.27
N ASP A 126 -17.33 3.68 -5.30
CA ASP A 126 -17.84 3.02 -4.10
C ASP A 126 -16.70 2.66 -3.14
N VAL A 127 -15.57 2.18 -3.69
CA VAL A 127 -14.36 1.90 -2.90
C VAL A 127 -13.83 3.16 -2.24
N ALA A 128 -13.77 4.29 -2.96
CA ALA A 128 -13.32 5.57 -2.41
C ALA A 128 -14.22 6.02 -1.24
N ALA A 129 -15.53 5.89 -1.39
CA ALA A 129 -16.52 6.21 -0.36
C ALA A 129 -16.39 5.26 0.85
N LEU A 130 -16.34 3.94 0.62
CA LEU A 130 -16.23 2.91 1.66
C LEU A 130 -14.95 3.08 2.48
N MET A 131 -13.81 3.23 1.83
CA MET A 131 -12.50 3.37 2.45
C MET A 131 -12.23 4.80 2.95
N ARG A 132 -13.11 5.76 2.63
CA ARG A 132 -13.01 7.18 3.03
C ARG A 132 -11.69 7.81 2.59
N ILE A 133 -11.31 7.59 1.33
CA ILE A 133 -10.11 8.13 0.66
C ILE A 133 -10.49 8.80 -0.65
N ALA A 134 -9.57 9.57 -1.23
CA ALA A 134 -9.80 10.21 -2.53
C ALA A 134 -9.85 9.17 -3.66
N TRP A 135 -10.65 9.46 -4.69
CA TRP A 135 -10.81 8.58 -5.84
C TRP A 135 -9.49 8.22 -6.54
N ASN A 136 -8.58 9.20 -6.69
CA ASN A 136 -7.25 8.95 -7.28
C ASN A 136 -6.42 8.00 -6.41
N THR A 137 -6.52 8.13 -5.09
CA THR A 137 -5.77 7.29 -4.14
C THR A 137 -6.12 5.80 -4.28
N VAL A 138 -7.37 5.46 -4.65
CA VAL A 138 -7.74 4.06 -4.94
C VAL A 138 -6.88 3.51 -6.08
N GLY A 139 -6.72 4.25 -7.18
CA GLY A 139 -5.89 3.84 -8.30
C GLY A 139 -4.41 3.70 -7.95
N GLU A 140 -3.87 4.65 -7.18
CA GLU A 140 -2.48 4.58 -6.70
C GLU A 140 -2.22 3.36 -5.81
N ILE A 141 -3.18 2.99 -4.96
CA ILE A 141 -3.10 1.79 -4.12
C ILE A 141 -3.13 0.54 -4.99
N ILE A 142 -4.04 0.45 -5.94
CA ILE A 142 -4.14 -0.70 -6.86
C ILE A 142 -2.83 -0.87 -7.63
N SER A 143 -2.26 0.21 -8.18
CA SER A 143 -0.99 0.15 -8.90
C SER A 143 0.14 -0.38 -8.01
N ARG A 144 0.29 0.13 -6.78
CA ARG A 144 1.31 -0.36 -5.84
C ARG A 144 1.15 -1.83 -5.47
N ILE A 145 -0.09 -2.29 -5.30
CA ILE A 145 -0.35 -3.71 -5.01
C ILE A 145 -0.02 -4.57 -6.23
N HIS A 146 -0.38 -4.12 -7.41
CA HIS A 146 -0.07 -4.80 -8.66
C HIS A 146 1.45 -4.96 -8.83
N ASP A 147 2.21 -3.89 -8.64
CA ASP A 147 3.68 -3.91 -8.76
C ASP A 147 4.34 -4.84 -7.72
N ASP A 148 3.74 -4.99 -6.53
CA ASP A 148 4.22 -5.93 -5.50
C ASP A 148 3.92 -7.40 -5.86
N LEU A 149 2.75 -7.66 -6.47
CA LEU A 149 2.31 -9.01 -6.82
C LEU A 149 2.96 -9.53 -8.11
N GLU A 150 3.21 -8.63 -9.04
CA GLU A 150 3.80 -8.92 -10.35
C GLU A 150 5.02 -8.06 -10.63
N PRO A 151 6.13 -8.30 -9.93
CA PRO A 151 7.36 -7.54 -10.13
C PRO A 151 8.02 -7.80 -11.49
N ASP A 152 7.64 -8.88 -12.17
CA ASP A 152 8.10 -9.25 -13.49
C ASP A 152 6.93 -9.64 -14.40
N ILE A 153 6.46 -8.68 -15.20
CA ILE A 153 5.36 -8.88 -16.15
C ILE A 153 5.69 -9.90 -17.24
N SER A 154 6.97 -10.17 -17.52
CA SER A 154 7.39 -11.12 -18.56
C SER A 154 6.93 -12.56 -18.28
N VAL A 155 6.62 -12.86 -17.01
CA VAL A 155 6.07 -14.16 -16.61
C VAL A 155 4.73 -14.43 -17.29
N ARG A 156 3.92 -13.40 -17.54
CA ARG A 156 2.61 -13.53 -18.22
C ARG A 156 2.73 -14.01 -19.66
N TYR A 157 3.88 -13.80 -20.31
CA TYR A 157 4.11 -14.21 -21.71
C TYR A 157 4.59 -15.65 -21.84
N GLN A 158 4.85 -16.34 -20.72
CA GLN A 158 5.37 -17.70 -20.75
C GLN A 158 4.24 -18.73 -20.94
N ASN A 159 4.52 -19.74 -21.78
CA ASN A 159 3.63 -20.88 -22.03
C ASN A 159 2.27 -20.53 -22.66
N LEU A 160 2.13 -19.38 -23.29
CA LEU A 160 0.93 -19.02 -24.04
C LEU A 160 0.72 -19.97 -25.23
N ARG A 161 -0.49 -20.51 -25.36
CA ARG A 161 -0.89 -21.40 -26.47
C ARG A 161 -2.00 -20.82 -27.31
N ARG A 162 -3.02 -20.29 -26.66
CA ARG A 162 -4.19 -19.68 -27.31
C ARG A 162 -4.42 -18.31 -26.72
N ILE A 163 -4.34 -17.29 -27.54
CA ILE A 163 -4.62 -15.92 -27.13
C ILE A 163 -5.88 -15.42 -27.79
N GLY A 164 -6.65 -14.61 -27.07
CA GLY A 164 -7.74 -13.79 -27.59
C GLY A 164 -7.32 -12.34 -27.61
N ILE A 165 -7.65 -11.66 -28.69
CA ILE A 165 -7.46 -10.20 -28.84
C ILE A 165 -8.85 -9.60 -28.97
N ASP A 166 -9.14 -8.57 -28.18
CA ASP A 166 -10.41 -7.86 -28.20
C ASP A 166 -10.17 -6.35 -28.02
N GLU A 167 -11.07 -5.57 -28.58
CA GLU A 167 -11.05 -4.11 -28.47
C GLU A 167 -12.33 -3.64 -27.78
N THR A 168 -12.15 -2.92 -26.68
CA THR A 168 -13.30 -2.38 -25.95
C THR A 168 -13.23 -0.87 -25.81
N SER A 169 -14.38 -0.20 -26.03
CA SER A 169 -14.45 1.23 -25.83
C SER A 169 -14.50 1.57 -24.34
N TYR A 170 -13.56 2.34 -23.86
CA TYR A 170 -13.51 2.77 -22.46
C TYR A 170 -13.99 4.22 -22.25
N ARG A 171 -14.18 4.97 -23.34
CA ARG A 171 -14.64 6.38 -23.29
C ARG A 171 -15.38 6.77 -24.56
N LYS A 172 -16.34 7.70 -24.43
CA LYS A 172 -17.00 8.33 -25.59
C LYS A 172 -15.97 8.98 -26.53
N GLY A 173 -16.20 8.94 -27.84
CA GLY A 173 -15.33 9.52 -28.86
C GLY A 173 -14.31 8.54 -29.42
N HIS A 174 -14.72 7.27 -29.64
CA HIS A 174 -13.88 6.22 -30.28
C HIS A 174 -12.53 5.99 -29.59
N LYS A 175 -12.55 5.97 -28.25
CA LYS A 175 -11.35 5.63 -27.47
C LYS A 175 -11.43 4.19 -27.03
N TYR A 176 -10.51 3.38 -27.52
CA TYR A 176 -10.46 1.94 -27.30
C TYR A 176 -9.27 1.55 -26.44
N ILE A 177 -9.40 0.41 -25.79
CA ILE A 177 -8.31 -0.36 -25.20
C ILE A 177 -8.29 -1.68 -25.93
N THR A 178 -7.15 -2.04 -26.48
CA THR A 178 -6.88 -3.39 -26.99
C THR A 178 -6.44 -4.25 -25.81
N VAL A 179 -7.04 -5.41 -25.67
CA VAL A 179 -6.72 -6.38 -24.62
C VAL A 179 -6.30 -7.71 -25.24
N VAL A 180 -5.30 -8.33 -24.64
CA VAL A 180 -4.85 -9.69 -24.99
C VAL A 180 -5.06 -10.58 -23.77
N THR A 181 -5.79 -11.67 -23.95
CA THR A 181 -6.08 -12.64 -22.92
C THR A 181 -5.56 -14.02 -23.27
N ASP A 182 -5.12 -14.77 -22.29
CA ASP A 182 -4.86 -16.20 -22.44
C ASP A 182 -6.20 -16.96 -22.33
N HIS A 183 -6.59 -17.62 -23.41
CA HIS A 183 -7.84 -18.39 -23.45
C HIS A 183 -7.85 -19.63 -22.57
N ASP A 184 -6.69 -20.16 -22.22
CA ASP A 184 -6.60 -21.37 -21.40
C ASP A 184 -6.77 -21.07 -19.91
N THR A 185 -6.30 -19.91 -19.44
CA THR A 185 -6.37 -19.49 -18.05
C THR A 185 -7.39 -18.38 -17.78
N GLY A 186 -7.84 -17.67 -18.79
CA GLY A 186 -8.68 -16.47 -18.68
C GLY A 186 -7.95 -15.25 -18.14
N GLN A 187 -6.62 -15.27 -18.07
CA GLN A 187 -5.82 -14.16 -17.56
C GLN A 187 -5.63 -13.08 -18.59
N LEU A 188 -5.66 -11.82 -18.14
CA LEU A 188 -5.22 -10.68 -18.94
C LEU A 188 -3.69 -10.72 -19.08
N ILE A 189 -3.22 -10.81 -20.32
CA ILE A 189 -1.81 -10.85 -20.65
C ILE A 189 -1.25 -9.45 -20.87
N TRP A 190 -1.97 -8.64 -21.67
CA TRP A 190 -1.57 -7.30 -22.03
C TRP A 190 -2.78 -6.43 -22.32
N ALA A 191 -2.66 -5.14 -22.09
CA ALA A 191 -3.67 -4.16 -22.45
C ALA A 191 -3.02 -2.81 -22.72
N GLU A 192 -3.44 -2.14 -23.78
CA GLU A 192 -2.97 -0.81 -24.13
C GLU A 192 -4.06 0.04 -24.75
N VAL A 193 -3.91 1.36 -24.64
CA VAL A 193 -4.83 2.32 -25.24
C VAL A 193 -4.52 2.45 -26.73
N GLY A 194 -5.47 2.08 -27.56
CA GLY A 194 -5.35 2.11 -29.03
C GLY A 194 -6.23 1.03 -29.66
N HIS A 195 -6.28 1.00 -30.97
CA HIS A 195 -7.02 0.02 -31.77
C HIS A 195 -6.42 -0.21 -33.17
N ASP A 196 -5.21 0.25 -33.42
CA ASP A 196 -4.52 0.11 -34.70
C ASP A 196 -3.31 -0.81 -34.58
N TYR A 197 -2.67 -1.09 -35.73
CA TYR A 197 -1.56 -2.02 -35.80
C TYR A 197 -0.26 -1.53 -35.12
N GLU A 198 -0.24 -0.27 -34.66
CA GLU A 198 0.87 0.29 -33.85
C GLU A 198 0.66 0.08 -32.35
N THR A 199 -0.54 -0.38 -31.94
CA THR A 199 -0.88 -0.78 -30.58
C THR A 199 -0.59 -2.28 -30.40
#